data_bf6abd362dbbecc3f6d39c25a92ca0a1
#
_entry.id   bf6abd362dbbecc3f6d39c25a92ca0a1
#
_cell.length_a   1.000
_cell.length_b   1.000
_cell.length_c   1.000
_cell.angle_alpha   90.00
_cell.angle_beta   90.00
_cell.angle_gamma   90.00
#
_symmetry.space_group_name_H-M   'P 1'
#
loop_
_entity.id
_entity.type
_entity.pdbx_description
1 polymer ?
#
loop_
_entity_poly.entity_id
_entity_poly.type
_entity_poly.pdbx_seq_one_letter_code
_entity_poly.pdbx_strand_id
1 'polypeptide(L)'
;ASTSLRYAGNMSADWTTPALAFDMNEPTSYNDLQVSSVYDSLGRQHTLTQYFVKGATTATGSDVDVYYALDGVLVGGTPDHTLNFGLDGRLGGTGATTLNLPATLATLAGAEALEIDLTYTGTTYQGGRFTTTTNRPDGNAPGTVIDVGLGEDGSIQVQYSNGSRVSAGTLTLAVFPNELALNPVDGTAWQPNSSTGEPIYGAAGAGLIGALAVASLESSNVDMATELVNLMTAQQNYQANSKVLSTESEMMRTLMQSI
;
A
#
# COMPACT_ATOMS: atom_id res chain seq x y z
N ALA A 1 12.20 -6.92 0.96
CA ALA A 1 12.45 -8.36 1.01
C ALA A 1 11.24 -9.13 0.54
N SER A 2 11.46 -10.35 0.04
CA SER A 2 10.39 -11.31 -0.23
C SER A 2 9.92 -11.93 1.08
N THR A 3 8.61 -12.00 1.28
CA THR A 3 8.00 -12.65 2.44
C THR A 3 7.07 -13.79 2.03
N SER A 4 6.61 -13.81 0.79
CA SER A 4 5.76 -14.88 0.28
C SER A 4 6.08 -15.26 -1.16
N LEU A 5 5.87 -16.54 -1.49
CA LEU A 5 5.97 -17.07 -2.83
C LEU A 5 4.80 -18.01 -3.10
N ARG A 6 4.00 -17.67 -4.08
CA ARG A 6 2.91 -18.50 -4.54
C ARG A 6 3.30 -19.25 -5.80
N TYR A 7 3.22 -20.58 -5.71
CA TYR A 7 3.38 -21.47 -6.84
C TYR A 7 2.08 -22.21 -7.13
N ALA A 8 1.74 -22.39 -8.40
CA ALA A 8 0.71 -23.31 -8.86
C ALA A 8 1.07 -23.83 -10.25
N GLY A 9 0.80 -25.08 -10.48
CA GLY A 9 1.11 -25.73 -11.75
C GLY A 9 0.61 -27.16 -11.79
N ASN A 10 0.95 -27.88 -12.85
CA ASN A 10 0.74 -29.31 -12.92
C ASN A 10 2.05 -30.05 -12.72
N MET A 11 2.12 -30.91 -11.73
CA MET A 11 3.17 -31.90 -11.55
C MET A 11 2.76 -33.19 -12.28
N SER A 12 3.67 -33.73 -13.10
CA SER A 12 3.31 -34.83 -13.96
C SER A 12 3.12 -36.14 -13.19
N ALA A 13 1.98 -36.78 -13.36
CA ALA A 13 1.74 -38.13 -12.85
C ALA A 13 2.56 -39.19 -13.60
N ASP A 14 3.09 -38.85 -14.78
CA ASP A 14 3.91 -39.74 -15.59
C ASP A 14 5.38 -39.77 -15.10
N TRP A 15 5.75 -38.97 -14.12
CA TRP A 15 7.07 -39.01 -13.51
C TRP A 15 7.37 -40.39 -12.92
N THR A 16 8.63 -40.79 -13.02
CA THR A 16 9.16 -41.98 -12.31
C THR A 16 9.95 -41.52 -11.10
N THR A 17 9.89 -42.28 -10.01
CA THR A 17 10.73 -42.02 -8.84
C THR A 17 12.20 -42.17 -9.26
N PRO A 18 13.05 -41.15 -9.02
CA PRO A 18 14.48 -41.25 -9.33
C PRO A 18 15.14 -42.40 -8.60
N ALA A 19 16.07 -43.06 -9.26
CA ALA A 19 16.82 -44.17 -8.64
C ALA A 19 17.95 -43.71 -7.72
N LEU A 20 18.40 -42.44 -7.88
CA LEU A 20 19.44 -41.81 -7.09
C LEU A 20 18.82 -40.93 -6.01
N ALA A 21 19.53 -40.82 -4.91
CA ALA A 21 19.17 -39.80 -3.89
C ALA A 21 19.31 -38.40 -4.50
N PHE A 22 18.53 -37.45 -4.04
CA PHE A 22 18.57 -36.10 -4.55
C PHE A 22 19.95 -35.46 -4.43
N ASP A 23 20.43 -34.95 -5.55
CA ASP A 23 21.62 -34.09 -5.66
C ASP A 23 21.32 -33.03 -6.73
N MET A 24 21.38 -31.75 -6.34
CA MET A 24 21.08 -30.63 -7.25
C MET A 24 22.01 -30.58 -8.49
N ASN A 25 23.19 -31.20 -8.43
CA ASN A 25 24.15 -31.27 -9.54
C ASN A 25 23.91 -32.45 -10.47
N GLU A 26 23.07 -33.40 -10.11
CA GLU A 26 22.76 -34.61 -10.87
C GLU A 26 21.32 -34.53 -11.43
N PRO A 27 21.14 -34.18 -12.71
CA PRO A 27 19.80 -33.99 -13.29
C PRO A 27 18.92 -35.23 -13.27
N THR A 28 19.46 -36.43 -13.06
CA THR A 28 18.70 -37.66 -13.00
C THR A 28 18.16 -37.95 -11.60
N SER A 29 18.51 -37.13 -10.60
CA SER A 29 18.10 -37.27 -9.21
C SER A 29 16.79 -36.52 -8.88
N TYR A 30 16.27 -35.70 -9.80
CA TYR A 30 15.00 -34.98 -9.65
C TYR A 30 14.20 -35.04 -10.95
N ASN A 31 12.90 -34.75 -10.86
CA ASN A 31 12.00 -34.84 -12.01
C ASN A 31 11.88 -33.53 -12.78
N ASP A 32 11.83 -32.42 -12.05
CA ASP A 32 11.74 -31.08 -12.64
C ASP A 32 12.17 -30.00 -11.62
N LEU A 33 12.32 -28.77 -12.07
CA LEU A 33 12.67 -27.64 -11.23
C LEU A 33 11.94 -26.36 -11.62
N GLN A 34 11.76 -25.47 -10.65
CA GLN A 34 11.22 -24.13 -10.86
C GLN A 34 12.13 -23.07 -10.23
N VAL A 35 12.43 -22.05 -11.01
CA VAL A 35 13.26 -20.93 -10.57
C VAL A 35 12.38 -19.71 -10.27
N SER A 36 12.67 -19.04 -9.16
CA SER A 36 11.99 -17.81 -8.73
C SER A 36 13.00 -16.77 -8.29
N SER A 37 12.77 -15.51 -8.61
CA SER A 37 13.60 -14.41 -8.11
C SER A 37 13.05 -13.89 -6.80
N VAL A 38 13.84 -13.92 -5.73
CA VAL A 38 13.49 -13.39 -4.41
C VAL A 38 14.44 -12.27 -4.02
N TYR A 39 14.05 -11.43 -3.09
CA TYR A 39 14.85 -10.27 -2.66
C TYR A 39 15.09 -10.32 -1.16
N ASP A 40 16.34 -10.08 -0.75
CA ASP A 40 16.74 -10.01 0.66
C ASP A 40 16.34 -8.68 1.33
N SER A 41 16.68 -8.52 2.61
CA SER A 41 16.40 -7.28 3.38
C SER A 41 17.18 -6.05 2.86
N LEU A 42 18.25 -6.27 2.11
CA LEU A 42 19.04 -5.21 1.47
C LEU A 42 18.61 -4.93 0.03
N GLY A 43 17.58 -5.64 -0.46
CA GLY A 43 17.06 -5.50 -1.82
C GLY A 43 17.91 -6.19 -2.89
N ARG A 44 18.86 -7.04 -2.51
CA ARG A 44 19.63 -7.83 -3.47
C ARG A 44 18.76 -8.97 -3.99
N GLN A 45 18.87 -9.21 -5.28
CA GLN A 45 18.16 -10.31 -5.93
C GLN A 45 18.90 -11.63 -5.71
N HIS A 46 18.14 -12.64 -5.33
CA HIS A 46 18.61 -14.02 -5.19
C HIS A 46 17.75 -14.94 -6.05
N THR A 47 18.34 -16.06 -6.45
CA THR A 47 17.66 -17.09 -7.23
C THR A 47 17.26 -18.24 -6.31
N LEU A 48 15.96 -18.37 -6.05
CA LEU A 48 15.39 -19.51 -5.33
C LEU A 48 15.00 -20.59 -6.34
N THR A 49 15.66 -21.74 -6.27
CA THR A 49 15.33 -22.90 -7.09
C THR A 49 14.61 -23.94 -6.25
N GLN A 50 13.46 -24.38 -6.74
CA GLN A 50 12.66 -25.46 -6.16
C GLN A 50 12.86 -26.70 -7.02
N TYR A 51 13.32 -27.81 -6.44
CA TYR A 51 13.48 -29.10 -7.12
C TYR A 51 12.35 -30.01 -6.69
N PHE A 52 11.69 -30.63 -7.65
CA PHE A 52 10.58 -31.55 -7.43
C PHE A 52 11.04 -32.98 -7.69
N VAL A 53 10.89 -33.82 -6.68
CA VAL A 53 11.28 -35.23 -6.72
C VAL A 53 10.05 -36.09 -6.43
N LYS A 54 9.69 -36.96 -7.33
CA LYS A 54 8.60 -37.92 -7.07
C LYS A 54 8.98 -38.85 -5.93
N GLY A 55 8.25 -38.74 -4.85
CA GLY A 55 8.35 -39.59 -3.67
C GLY A 55 7.59 -40.91 -3.82
N ALA A 56 7.09 -41.42 -2.70
CA ALA A 56 6.36 -42.67 -2.67
C ALA A 56 4.97 -42.55 -3.29
N THR A 57 4.53 -43.55 -3.99
CA THR A 57 3.13 -43.73 -4.38
C THR A 57 2.49 -44.69 -3.40
N THR A 58 1.43 -44.22 -2.76
CA THR A 58 0.69 -44.95 -1.74
C THR A 58 -0.69 -45.38 -2.23
N ALA A 59 -1.41 -46.20 -1.46
CA ALA A 59 -2.80 -46.55 -1.80
C ALA A 59 -3.75 -45.34 -1.76
N THR A 60 -3.37 -44.24 -1.14
CA THR A 60 -4.18 -43.03 -0.94
C THR A 60 -3.76 -41.87 -1.84
N GLY A 61 -2.64 -41.98 -2.54
CA GLY A 61 -2.14 -40.91 -3.42
C GLY A 61 -0.67 -41.01 -3.75
N SER A 62 -0.10 -39.89 -4.18
CA SER A 62 1.32 -39.75 -4.54
C SER A 62 1.92 -38.54 -3.86
N ASP A 63 3.17 -38.70 -3.45
CA ASP A 63 3.93 -37.65 -2.80
C ASP A 63 4.94 -37.04 -3.76
N VAL A 64 5.18 -35.75 -3.65
CA VAL A 64 6.26 -35.04 -4.33
C VAL A 64 7.05 -34.28 -3.28
N ASP A 65 8.30 -34.67 -3.14
CA ASP A 65 9.25 -34.02 -2.25
C ASP A 65 9.82 -32.77 -2.92
N VAL A 66 9.94 -31.70 -2.15
CA VAL A 66 10.45 -30.41 -2.61
C VAL A 66 11.72 -30.06 -1.84
N TYR A 67 12.77 -29.77 -2.59
CA TYR A 67 14.03 -29.28 -2.06
C TYR A 67 14.26 -27.86 -2.57
N TYR A 68 14.91 -27.04 -1.74
CA TYR A 68 15.19 -25.66 -2.09
C TYR A 68 16.68 -25.39 -2.16
N ALA A 69 17.08 -24.59 -3.14
CA ALA A 69 18.42 -24.03 -3.21
C ALA A 69 18.37 -22.53 -3.43
N LEU A 70 19.19 -21.76 -2.72
CA LEU A 70 19.35 -20.33 -2.88
C LEU A 70 20.71 -20.06 -3.53
N ASP A 71 20.71 -19.43 -4.70
CA ASP A 71 21.91 -19.13 -5.50
C ASP A 71 22.82 -20.36 -5.72
N GLY A 72 22.22 -21.54 -5.89
CA GLY A 72 22.95 -22.79 -6.08
C GLY A 72 23.49 -23.39 -4.78
N VAL A 73 23.10 -22.91 -3.62
CA VAL A 73 23.42 -23.50 -2.31
C VAL A 73 22.17 -24.19 -1.76
N LEU A 74 22.23 -25.49 -1.53
CA LEU A 74 21.12 -26.26 -1.00
C LEU A 74 20.76 -25.79 0.43
N VAL A 75 19.48 -25.61 0.67
CA VAL A 75 18.92 -25.28 1.98
C VAL A 75 18.46 -26.58 2.62
N GLY A 76 19.22 -27.07 3.61
CA GLY A 76 18.91 -28.36 4.23
C GLY A 76 19.55 -29.56 3.50
N GLY A 77 19.23 -30.76 3.94
CA GLY A 77 19.77 -32.01 3.38
C GLY A 77 18.72 -33.11 3.26
N THR A 78 17.51 -32.84 3.68
CA THR A 78 16.32 -33.69 3.58
C THR A 78 15.25 -32.90 2.82
N PRO A 79 14.16 -33.53 2.33
CA PRO A 79 13.06 -32.77 1.75
C PRO A 79 12.59 -31.69 2.72
N ASP A 80 12.62 -30.44 2.29
CA ASP A 80 12.18 -29.30 3.11
C ASP A 80 10.64 -29.28 3.23
N HIS A 81 9.96 -29.84 2.21
CA HIS A 81 8.52 -29.98 2.19
C HIS A 81 8.09 -31.17 1.33
N THR A 82 6.98 -31.79 1.67
CA THR A 82 6.36 -32.87 0.87
C THR A 82 4.93 -32.48 0.50
N LEU A 83 4.65 -32.47 -0.78
CA LEU A 83 3.32 -32.23 -1.33
C LEU A 83 2.59 -33.58 -1.49
N ASN A 84 1.48 -33.75 -0.79
CA ASN A 84 0.68 -34.96 -0.83
C ASN A 84 -0.52 -34.76 -1.79
N PHE A 85 -0.60 -35.58 -2.82
CA PHE A 85 -1.67 -35.56 -3.80
C PHE A 85 -2.58 -36.77 -3.63
N GLY A 86 -3.90 -36.52 -3.60
CA GLY A 86 -4.90 -37.58 -3.56
C GLY A 86 -4.97 -38.37 -4.89
N LEU A 87 -5.76 -39.47 -4.90
CA LEU A 87 -6.03 -40.26 -6.09
C LEU A 87 -6.75 -39.48 -7.22
N ASP A 88 -7.37 -38.34 -6.86
CA ASP A 88 -7.99 -37.42 -7.81
C ASP A 88 -7.00 -36.41 -8.41
N GLY A 89 -5.72 -36.50 -8.06
CA GLY A 89 -4.66 -35.63 -8.52
C GLY A 89 -4.71 -34.22 -7.93
N ARG A 90 -5.48 -34.01 -6.84
CA ARG A 90 -5.56 -32.75 -6.14
C ARG A 90 -4.61 -32.72 -4.95
N LEU A 91 -4.05 -31.56 -4.68
CA LEU A 91 -3.22 -31.33 -3.52
C LEU A 91 -4.05 -31.47 -2.23
N GLY A 92 -3.58 -32.28 -1.29
CA GLY A 92 -4.13 -32.42 0.05
C GLY A 92 -3.80 -31.22 0.91
N GLY A 93 -4.79 -30.35 1.14
CA GLY A 93 -4.59 -29.13 1.91
C GLY A 93 -4.08 -27.95 1.07
N THR A 94 -3.41 -27.00 1.72
CA THR A 94 -2.88 -25.78 1.06
C THR A 94 -1.47 -25.98 0.50
N GLY A 95 -0.78 -27.04 0.90
CA GLY A 95 0.65 -27.21 0.63
C GLY A 95 1.49 -26.05 1.14
N ALA A 96 1.04 -25.39 2.20
CA ALA A 96 1.77 -24.24 2.75
C ALA A 96 2.94 -24.70 3.60
N THR A 97 4.07 -24.03 3.46
CA THR A 97 5.26 -24.21 4.30
C THR A 97 6.00 -22.89 4.41
N THR A 98 6.75 -22.72 5.50
CA THR A 98 7.64 -21.55 5.65
C THR A 98 9.08 -22.01 5.45
N LEU A 99 9.74 -21.44 4.46
CA LEU A 99 11.15 -21.65 4.17
C LEU A 99 11.98 -20.66 4.98
N ASN A 100 12.78 -21.17 5.91
CA ASN A 100 13.68 -20.38 6.73
C ASN A 100 15.08 -20.41 6.15
N LEU A 101 15.57 -19.27 5.68
CA LEU A 101 16.89 -19.05 5.12
C LEU A 101 17.73 -18.28 6.13
N PRO A 102 18.60 -18.94 6.91
CA PRO A 102 19.34 -18.27 7.97
C PRO A 102 20.34 -17.26 7.41
N ALA A 103 20.55 -16.15 8.11
CA ALA A 103 21.54 -15.13 7.75
C ALA A 103 22.99 -15.66 7.69
N THR A 104 23.22 -16.87 8.21
CA THR A 104 24.52 -17.58 8.11
C THR A 104 24.78 -18.19 6.74
N LEU A 105 23.78 -18.29 5.86
CA LEU A 105 24.02 -18.68 4.47
C LEU A 105 24.96 -17.67 3.83
N ALA A 106 26.00 -18.19 3.16
CA ALA A 106 27.02 -17.33 2.53
C ALA A 106 26.42 -16.38 1.48
N THR A 107 25.32 -16.79 0.84
CA THR A 107 24.57 -16.00 -0.16
C THR A 107 23.84 -14.80 0.45
N LEU A 108 23.44 -14.89 1.74
CA LEU A 108 22.75 -13.82 2.48
C LEU A 108 23.70 -12.98 3.31
N ALA A 109 25.02 -13.08 3.11
CA ALA A 109 26.01 -12.38 3.94
C ALA A 109 25.70 -10.88 4.09
N GLY A 110 25.50 -10.43 5.34
CA GLY A 110 25.18 -9.06 5.69
C GLY A 110 23.68 -8.68 5.62
N ALA A 111 22.79 -9.58 5.18
CA ALA A 111 21.35 -9.41 5.25
C ALA A 111 20.78 -10.10 6.50
N GLU A 112 19.54 -9.77 6.83
CA GLU A 112 18.76 -10.51 7.81
C GLU A 112 18.38 -11.89 7.29
N ALA A 113 18.01 -12.79 8.22
CA ALA A 113 17.42 -14.07 7.83
C ALA A 113 16.17 -13.84 6.97
N LEU A 114 16.00 -14.63 5.92
CA LEU A 114 14.90 -14.50 5.01
C LEU A 114 13.89 -15.62 5.27
N GLU A 115 12.69 -15.26 5.71
CA GLU A 115 11.56 -16.17 5.89
C GLU A 115 10.58 -15.98 4.75
N ILE A 116 10.30 -17.05 4.00
CA ILE A 116 9.40 -17.02 2.86
C ILE A 116 8.26 -18.03 3.08
N ASP A 117 7.04 -17.54 3.15
CA ASP A 117 5.84 -18.36 3.17
C ASP A 117 5.53 -18.86 1.76
N LEU A 118 5.70 -20.15 1.56
CA LEU A 118 5.46 -20.85 0.30
C LEU A 118 4.05 -21.44 0.30
N THR A 119 3.31 -21.22 -0.77
CA THR A 119 1.99 -21.84 -0.96
C THR A 119 1.90 -22.49 -2.32
N TYR A 120 1.42 -23.76 -2.32
CA TYR A 120 1.21 -24.56 -3.52
C TYR A 120 -0.27 -24.73 -3.89
N THR A 121 -1.13 -23.89 -3.32
CA THR A 121 -2.57 -23.94 -3.56
C THR A 121 -2.93 -23.84 -5.04
N GLY A 122 -3.69 -24.81 -5.53
CA GLY A 122 -4.06 -24.91 -6.95
C GLY A 122 -3.11 -25.76 -7.79
N THR A 123 -2.08 -26.35 -7.18
CA THR A 123 -1.22 -27.33 -7.84
C THR A 123 -1.97 -28.66 -8.02
N THR A 124 -1.78 -29.27 -9.18
CA THR A 124 -2.38 -30.57 -9.54
C THR A 124 -1.29 -31.59 -9.85
N TYR A 125 -1.66 -32.87 -9.78
CA TYR A 125 -0.82 -34.01 -10.13
C TYR A 125 -1.58 -34.86 -11.13
N GLN A 126 -1.40 -34.56 -12.42
CA GLN A 126 -2.16 -35.21 -13.48
C GLN A 126 -1.19 -35.64 -14.61
N GLY A 127 -1.63 -36.61 -15.43
CA GLY A 127 -0.90 -37.02 -16.63
C GLY A 127 -0.59 -35.86 -17.56
N GLY A 128 0.55 -35.89 -18.21
CA GLY A 128 1.04 -34.86 -19.08
C GLY A 128 2.32 -34.19 -18.57
N ARG A 129 2.70 -33.06 -19.18
CA ARG A 129 3.97 -32.39 -18.86
C ARG A 129 3.86 -31.57 -17.57
N PHE A 130 5.00 -31.41 -16.91
CA PHE A 130 5.17 -30.37 -15.90
C PHE A 130 4.91 -29.00 -16.49
N THR A 131 4.08 -28.21 -15.83
CA THR A 131 3.74 -26.85 -16.25
C THR A 131 3.60 -25.94 -15.03
N THR A 132 4.06 -24.71 -15.17
CA THR A 132 3.89 -23.66 -14.16
C THR A 132 2.83 -22.67 -14.63
N THR A 133 1.75 -22.53 -13.87
CA THR A 133 0.69 -21.55 -14.13
C THR A 133 0.91 -20.27 -13.33
N THR A 134 1.40 -20.40 -12.12
CA THR A 134 1.69 -19.27 -11.23
C THR A 134 3.05 -19.50 -10.59
N ASN A 135 3.92 -18.49 -10.64
CA ASN A 135 5.17 -18.41 -9.89
C ASN A 135 5.35 -16.94 -9.52
N ARG A 136 4.83 -16.56 -8.35
CA ARG A 136 4.73 -15.15 -7.96
C ARG A 136 5.33 -14.91 -6.59
N PRO A 137 6.57 -14.46 -6.52
CA PRO A 137 7.13 -13.86 -5.31
C PRO A 137 6.54 -12.46 -5.10
N ASP A 138 6.49 -12.00 -3.86
CA ASP A 138 6.00 -10.67 -3.47
C ASP A 138 7.13 -9.62 -3.35
N GLY A 139 8.38 -10.07 -3.31
CA GLY A 139 9.54 -9.18 -3.22
C GLY A 139 9.73 -8.30 -4.44
N ASN A 140 10.26 -7.11 -4.22
CA ASN A 140 10.54 -6.15 -5.27
C ASN A 140 12.00 -5.72 -5.24
N ALA A 141 12.56 -5.41 -6.41
CA ALA A 141 13.85 -4.75 -6.51
C ALA A 141 13.82 -3.38 -5.80
N PRO A 142 14.96 -2.87 -5.31
CA PRO A 142 15.04 -1.52 -4.78
C PRO A 142 14.52 -0.50 -5.78
N GLY A 143 13.72 0.45 -5.29
CA GLY A 143 13.14 1.51 -6.11
C GLY A 143 13.35 2.87 -5.46
N THR A 144 13.46 3.92 -6.29
CA THR A 144 13.44 5.31 -5.86
C THR A 144 12.01 5.85 -5.97
N VAL A 145 11.65 6.79 -5.11
CA VAL A 145 10.35 7.47 -5.18
C VAL A 145 10.31 8.29 -6.47
N ILE A 146 9.28 8.06 -7.27
CA ILE A 146 9.05 8.80 -8.53
C ILE A 146 7.82 9.69 -8.47
N ASP A 147 6.84 9.37 -7.61
CA ASP A 147 5.63 10.16 -7.47
C ASP A 147 5.03 9.97 -6.07
N VAL A 148 4.33 11.02 -5.60
CA VAL A 148 3.54 11.00 -4.36
C VAL A 148 2.16 11.52 -4.70
N GLY A 149 1.18 10.64 -4.68
CA GLY A 149 -0.23 10.97 -4.93
C GLY A 149 -1.04 11.05 -3.65
N LEU A 150 -2.07 11.89 -3.67
CA LEU A 150 -3.09 11.96 -2.63
C LEU A 150 -4.39 11.37 -3.19
N GLY A 151 -5.01 10.43 -2.49
CA GLY A 151 -6.31 9.87 -2.85
C GLY A 151 -7.48 10.73 -2.36
N GLU A 152 -8.65 10.57 -2.95
CA GLU A 152 -9.89 11.22 -2.51
C GLU A 152 -10.30 10.81 -1.09
N ASP A 153 -9.86 9.65 -0.64
CA ASP A 153 -10.01 9.12 0.72
C ASP A 153 -8.97 9.66 1.72
N GLY A 154 -8.10 10.56 1.26
CA GLY A 154 -7.01 11.11 2.06
C GLY A 154 -5.79 10.19 2.16
N SER A 155 -5.74 9.04 1.47
CA SER A 155 -4.57 8.16 1.46
C SER A 155 -3.41 8.81 0.70
N ILE A 156 -2.23 8.82 1.32
CA ILE A 156 -0.99 9.27 0.69
C ILE A 156 -0.31 8.04 0.09
N GLN A 157 -0.26 7.96 -1.24
CA GLN A 157 0.34 6.86 -1.97
C GLN A 157 1.67 7.28 -2.58
N VAL A 158 2.71 6.51 -2.26
CA VAL A 158 4.05 6.70 -2.82
C VAL A 158 4.26 5.67 -3.92
N GLN A 159 4.59 6.12 -5.10
CA GLN A 159 4.95 5.27 -6.23
C GLN A 159 6.47 5.21 -6.39
N TYR A 160 6.97 3.97 -6.52
CA TYR A 160 8.39 3.70 -6.71
C TYR A 160 8.72 3.33 -8.15
N SER A 161 9.98 3.53 -8.54
CA SER A 161 10.48 3.22 -9.90
C SER A 161 10.41 1.73 -10.25
N ASN A 162 10.32 0.84 -9.26
CA ASN A 162 10.11 -0.59 -9.42
C ASN A 162 8.63 -0.99 -9.67
N GLY A 163 7.74 0.00 -9.81
CA GLY A 163 6.30 -0.22 -10.01
C GLY A 163 5.50 -0.47 -8.72
N SER A 164 6.15 -0.55 -7.57
CA SER A 164 5.48 -0.72 -6.29
C SER A 164 4.76 0.56 -5.88
N ARG A 165 3.57 0.42 -5.27
CA ARG A 165 2.82 1.50 -4.64
C ARG A 165 2.61 1.16 -3.18
N VAL A 166 3.02 2.08 -2.33
CA VAL A 166 2.93 1.91 -0.87
C VAL A 166 2.14 3.07 -0.29
N SER A 167 1.18 2.77 0.58
CA SER A 167 0.50 3.81 1.36
C SER A 167 1.43 4.29 2.47
N ALA A 168 1.79 5.57 2.44
CA ALA A 168 2.62 6.20 3.46
C ALA A 168 1.82 6.66 4.68
N GLY A 169 0.48 6.75 4.55
CA GLY A 169 -0.42 7.17 5.60
C GLY A 169 -1.72 7.73 5.07
N THR A 170 -2.56 8.24 5.96
CA THR A 170 -3.81 8.93 5.61
C THR A 170 -3.82 10.32 6.20
N LEU A 171 -4.31 11.29 5.44
CA LEU A 171 -4.54 12.64 5.92
C LEU A 171 -5.75 12.64 6.85
N THR A 172 -5.57 13.14 8.06
CA THR A 172 -6.66 13.29 9.02
C THR A 172 -7.32 14.65 8.82
N LEU A 173 -8.64 14.65 8.66
CA LEU A 173 -9.48 15.85 8.60
C LEU A 173 -10.17 16.09 9.92
N ALA A 174 -10.49 17.34 10.21
CA ALA A 174 -11.26 17.76 11.38
C ALA A 174 -12.55 18.45 10.94
N VAL A 175 -13.68 18.06 11.52
CA VAL A 175 -14.96 18.73 11.35
C VAL A 175 -15.39 19.31 12.69
N PHE A 176 -15.91 20.53 12.66
CA PHE A 176 -16.38 21.22 13.85
C PHE A 176 -17.91 21.32 13.85
N PRO A 177 -18.58 21.14 15.01
CA PRO A 177 -20.03 21.28 15.11
C PRO A 177 -20.54 22.65 14.67
N ASN A 178 -19.76 23.71 14.86
CA ASN A 178 -20.05 25.06 14.42
C ASN A 178 -18.87 25.68 13.68
N GLU A 179 -18.79 25.42 12.38
CA GLU A 179 -17.70 25.90 11.50
C GLU A 179 -17.68 27.42 11.36
N LEU A 180 -18.85 28.08 11.46
CA LEU A 180 -18.96 29.54 11.34
C LEU A 180 -18.33 30.32 12.52
N ALA A 181 -18.07 29.65 13.61
CA ALA A 181 -17.41 30.23 14.77
C ALA A 181 -15.89 30.12 14.75
N LEU A 182 -15.31 29.51 13.71
CA LEU A 182 -13.86 29.43 13.54
C LEU A 182 -13.27 30.82 13.31
N ASN A 183 -12.18 31.13 14.00
CA ASN A 183 -11.44 32.37 13.82
C ASN A 183 -10.42 32.24 12.71
N PRO A 184 -10.44 33.10 11.67
CA PRO A 184 -9.38 33.12 10.67
C PRO A 184 -8.08 33.64 11.27
N VAL A 185 -6.96 33.00 10.95
CA VAL A 185 -5.60 33.44 11.31
C VAL A 185 -4.73 33.54 10.07
N ASP A 186 -3.55 34.13 10.22
CA ASP A 186 -2.63 34.32 9.09
C ASP A 186 -2.28 32.99 8.43
N GLY A 187 -2.03 33.03 7.13
CA GLY A 187 -1.64 31.87 6.34
C GLY A 187 -2.80 30.97 5.90
N THR A 188 -4.01 31.52 5.75
CA THR A 188 -5.23 30.78 5.37
C THR A 188 -5.60 29.64 6.33
N ALA A 189 -5.22 29.78 7.61
CA ALA A 189 -5.53 28.83 8.66
C ALA A 189 -6.71 29.28 9.50
N TRP A 190 -7.31 28.34 10.22
CA TRP A 190 -8.45 28.55 11.11
C TRP A 190 -8.13 28.05 12.52
N GLN A 191 -8.51 28.81 13.52
CA GLN A 191 -8.31 28.46 14.93
C GLN A 191 -9.65 28.19 15.59
N PRO A 192 -9.83 27.06 16.29
CA PRO A 192 -11.02 26.80 17.06
C PRO A 192 -11.10 27.67 18.32
N ASN A 193 -12.30 27.95 18.76
CA ASN A 193 -12.62 28.65 20.01
C ASN A 193 -13.68 27.91 20.80
N SER A 194 -14.07 28.41 21.98
CA SER A 194 -15.05 27.77 22.83
C SER A 194 -16.46 27.61 22.21
N SER A 195 -16.77 28.36 21.14
CA SER A 195 -18.06 28.34 20.44
C SER A 195 -18.07 27.39 19.23
N THR A 196 -16.92 26.87 18.80
CA THR A 196 -16.80 25.92 17.67
C THR A 196 -17.18 24.50 18.05
N GLY A 197 -17.14 24.17 19.35
CA GLY A 197 -17.23 22.79 19.83
C GLY A 197 -15.91 22.00 19.66
N GLU A 198 -15.90 20.78 20.17
CA GLU A 198 -14.75 19.87 20.04
C GLU A 198 -14.61 19.35 18.60
N PRO A 199 -13.38 19.30 18.07
CA PRO A 199 -13.13 18.79 16.73
C PRO A 199 -13.38 17.27 16.65
N ILE A 200 -14.04 16.84 15.59
CA ILE A 200 -14.21 15.42 15.25
C ILE A 200 -13.22 15.08 14.17
N TYR A 201 -12.23 14.22 14.50
CA TYR A 201 -11.19 13.80 13.57
C TYR A 201 -11.58 12.51 12.84
N GLY A 202 -11.22 12.41 11.56
CA GLY A 202 -11.42 11.22 10.77
C GLY A 202 -10.75 11.27 9.39
N ALA A 203 -10.85 10.18 8.67
CA ALA A 203 -10.39 10.11 7.30
C ALA A 203 -11.38 10.78 6.35
N ALA A 204 -10.92 11.28 5.22
CA ALA A 204 -11.77 11.84 4.17
C ALA A 204 -12.80 10.79 3.69
N GLY A 205 -14.04 11.22 3.44
CA GLY A 205 -15.12 10.35 3.00
C GLY A 205 -15.73 9.45 4.09
N ALA A 206 -15.27 9.56 5.35
CA ALA A 206 -15.77 8.74 6.46
C ALA A 206 -16.81 9.50 7.29
N GLY A 207 -18.00 8.92 7.46
CA GLY A 207 -19.06 9.46 8.31
C GLY A 207 -19.56 10.83 7.84
N LEU A 208 -19.34 11.86 8.66
CA LEU A 208 -19.74 13.25 8.39
C LEU A 208 -18.67 14.03 7.63
N ILE A 209 -17.50 13.44 7.38
CA ILE A 209 -16.36 14.08 6.75
C ILE A 209 -16.45 13.91 5.23
N GLY A 210 -16.38 15.01 4.48
CA GLY A 210 -16.42 15.01 3.03
C GLY A 210 -15.18 14.37 2.41
N ALA A 211 -15.29 13.93 1.15
CA ALA A 211 -14.15 13.47 0.36
C ALA A 211 -13.26 14.66 -0.03
N LEU A 212 -11.97 14.38 -0.28
CA LEU A 212 -11.03 15.38 -0.76
C LEU A 212 -11.16 15.61 -2.26
N ALA A 213 -11.20 16.86 -2.69
CA ALA A 213 -10.99 17.23 -4.08
C ALA A 213 -9.49 17.35 -4.33
N VAL A 214 -8.88 16.26 -4.82
CA VAL A 214 -7.44 16.22 -5.11
C VAL A 214 -7.08 17.07 -6.33
N ALA A 215 -5.85 17.56 -6.36
CA ALA A 215 -5.30 18.40 -7.44
C ALA A 215 -6.11 19.71 -7.69
N SER A 216 -6.88 20.17 -6.71
CA SER A 216 -7.62 21.43 -6.76
C SER A 216 -7.29 22.31 -5.56
N LEU A 217 -7.35 23.62 -5.77
CA LEU A 217 -7.24 24.62 -4.72
C LEU A 217 -8.58 25.31 -4.57
N GLU A 218 -9.01 25.52 -3.32
CA GLU A 218 -10.20 26.29 -3.03
C GLU A 218 -9.98 27.75 -3.44
N SER A 219 -10.89 28.28 -4.26
CA SER A 219 -10.86 29.67 -4.66
C SER A 219 -11.52 30.53 -3.57
N SER A 220 -11.06 31.79 -3.45
CA SER A 220 -11.73 32.76 -2.56
C SER A 220 -13.19 32.96 -2.99
N ASN A 221 -14.10 32.95 -2.04
CA ASN A 221 -15.51 33.31 -2.23
C ASN A 221 -15.76 34.84 -2.10
N VAL A 222 -14.70 35.63 -1.89
CA VAL A 222 -14.76 37.10 -1.78
C VAL A 222 -14.57 37.70 -3.15
N ASP A 223 -15.61 38.40 -3.63
CA ASP A 223 -15.51 39.24 -4.84
C ASP A 223 -15.01 40.64 -4.48
N MET A 224 -13.77 40.91 -4.86
CA MET A 224 -13.12 42.20 -4.62
C MET A 224 -13.91 43.39 -5.19
N ALA A 225 -14.60 43.23 -6.34
CA ALA A 225 -15.37 44.27 -6.94
C ALA A 225 -16.60 44.65 -6.10
N THR A 226 -17.30 43.62 -5.61
CA THR A 226 -18.45 43.79 -4.70
C THR A 226 -18.04 44.42 -3.38
N GLU A 227 -16.94 44.00 -2.77
CA GLU A 227 -16.45 44.58 -1.51
C GLU A 227 -15.97 46.01 -1.68
N LEU A 228 -15.41 46.37 -2.84
CA LEU A 228 -15.03 47.78 -3.14
C LEU A 228 -16.26 48.67 -3.28
N VAL A 229 -17.33 48.19 -3.91
CA VAL A 229 -18.61 48.89 -4.00
C VAL A 229 -19.23 49.09 -2.63
N ASN A 230 -19.22 48.05 -1.80
CA ASN A 230 -19.69 48.09 -0.40
C ASN A 230 -18.92 49.13 0.43
N LEU A 231 -17.58 49.17 0.28
CA LEU A 231 -16.73 50.17 0.92
C LEU A 231 -17.05 51.58 0.48
N MET A 232 -17.20 51.80 -0.84
CA MET A 232 -17.58 53.10 -1.38
C MET A 232 -18.96 53.56 -0.87
N THR A 233 -19.92 52.67 -0.85
CA THR A 233 -21.27 52.93 -0.29
C THR A 233 -21.20 53.29 1.19
N ALA A 234 -20.42 52.56 1.99
CA ALA A 234 -20.21 52.88 3.39
C ALA A 234 -19.55 54.24 3.61
N GLN A 235 -18.54 54.60 2.77
CA GLN A 235 -17.91 55.93 2.80
C GLN A 235 -18.88 57.03 2.44
N GLN A 236 -19.72 56.83 1.42
CA GLN A 236 -20.75 57.83 1.03
C GLN A 236 -21.78 58.03 2.17
N ASN A 237 -22.24 56.95 2.78
CA ASN A 237 -23.14 56.99 3.93
C ASN A 237 -22.52 57.74 5.13
N TYR A 238 -21.24 57.48 5.41
CA TYR A 238 -20.51 58.17 6.46
C TYR A 238 -20.39 59.68 6.15
N GLN A 239 -20.04 60.05 4.91
CA GLN A 239 -19.97 61.44 4.49
C GLN A 239 -21.32 62.15 4.54
N ALA A 240 -22.39 61.45 4.11
CA ALA A 240 -23.77 61.99 4.19
C ALA A 240 -24.19 62.25 5.64
N ASN A 241 -23.95 61.30 6.53
CA ASN A 241 -24.26 61.45 7.95
C ASN A 241 -23.43 62.56 8.62
N SER A 242 -22.15 62.67 8.30
CA SER A 242 -21.29 63.77 8.75
C SER A 242 -21.80 65.13 8.26
N LYS A 243 -22.30 65.19 7.02
CA LYS A 243 -22.88 66.44 6.47
C LYS A 243 -24.17 66.82 7.21
N VAL A 244 -25.04 65.86 7.48
CA VAL A 244 -26.28 66.07 8.27
C VAL A 244 -25.94 66.64 9.64
N LEU A 245 -25.00 66.02 10.36
CA LEU A 245 -24.56 66.52 11.68
C LEU A 245 -23.99 67.93 11.65
N SER A 246 -23.18 68.24 10.58
CA SER A 246 -22.65 69.60 10.43
C SER A 246 -23.75 70.62 10.15
N THR A 247 -24.75 70.28 9.32
CA THR A 247 -25.89 71.12 9.00
C THR A 247 -26.78 71.37 10.23
N GLU A 248 -27.00 70.32 11.05
CA GLU A 248 -27.75 70.41 12.31
C GLU A 248 -27.04 71.35 13.31
N SER A 249 -25.71 71.23 13.42
CA SER A 249 -24.90 72.12 14.27
C SER A 249 -24.97 73.56 13.82
N GLU A 250 -24.99 73.80 12.49
CA GLU A 250 -25.10 75.15 11.92
C GLU A 250 -26.50 75.75 12.13
N MET A 251 -27.54 74.92 12.01
CA MET A 251 -28.95 75.32 12.33
C MET A 251 -29.11 75.68 13.79
N MET A 252 -28.52 74.88 14.69
CA MET A 252 -28.53 75.17 16.15
C MET A 252 -27.80 76.48 16.44
N ARG A 253 -26.67 76.77 15.79
CA ARG A 253 -25.98 78.06 15.94
C ARG A 253 -26.82 79.24 15.47
N THR A 254 -27.50 79.07 14.35
CA THR A 254 -28.38 80.18 13.80
C THR A 254 -29.53 80.42 14.70
N LEU A 255 -30.16 79.37 15.27
CA LEU A 255 -31.22 79.50 16.26
C LEU A 255 -30.76 80.22 17.55
N MET A 256 -29.57 79.87 18.06
CA MET A 256 -29.01 80.57 19.24
C MET A 256 -28.63 82.05 18.99
N GLN A 257 -28.35 82.46 17.74
CA GLN A 257 -28.07 83.82 17.36
C GLN A 257 -29.36 84.67 17.14
N SER A 258 -30.50 83.99 16.95
CA SER A 258 -31.78 84.66 16.68
C SER A 258 -32.66 84.93 17.95
N ILE A 259 -32.18 84.46 19.12
CA ILE A 259 -32.75 84.73 20.43
C ILE A 259 -31.83 85.74 21.15
#